data_19eb5307849f579f0856768b0d0f786d
#
_entry.id   19eb5307849f579f0856768b0d0f786d
#
_cell.length_a   1.000
_cell.length_b   1.000
_cell.length_c   1.000
_cell.angle_alpha   90.00
_cell.angle_beta   90.00
_cell.angle_gamma   90.00
#
_symmetry.space_group_name_H-M   'P 1'
#
loop_
_entity.id
_entity.type
_entity.pdbx_description
1 polymer ?
#
loop_
_entity_poly.entity_id
_entity_poly.type
_entity_poly.pdbx_seq_one_letter_code
_entity_poly.pdbx_strand_id
1 'polypeptide(L)'
;MILELEVADVLEIFQDARKEGIVEAKRIRGISSLNRAVEGDLSFLGNPKYRSQVSGSEASIILLPEDYEGKPRKGQLFLRMKEPSLGLTKLCHTIEKNMTSDFPLGVHPTAFVEKSAKIDSEASIGPFCYVGQNVEIKAGTIIESHCHVGQDSFLGKNCRLYPGVKILSSCELMDRVVLNSGIIIGSEGFGFEQVESAHRKIPHLGKVIVENDVEIGANTCIDRARFEETRIGEGTKIDNLVQIGHNVQIGKGCLIVAQVGIAGSVQIEDFVVIGGQAGFSGHITVGKGAKIAGQAGITKDVEPGAFLKGNPAMPVQLAHRISILQRKLPELFNRFAQNAGNK
;
A
#
# COMPACT_ATOMS: atom_id res chain seq x y z
N MET A 1 -19.75 11.29 -1.17
CA MET A 1 -20.16 10.28 -2.14
C MET A 1 -21.57 9.86 -1.75
N ILE A 2 -22.55 10.01 -2.64
CA ILE A 2 -23.91 9.54 -2.40
C ILE A 2 -23.90 8.07 -2.84
N LEU A 3 -24.00 7.17 -1.88
CA LEU A 3 -24.23 5.75 -2.13
C LEU A 3 -25.76 5.55 -2.22
N GLU A 4 -26.20 4.73 -3.15
CA GLU A 4 -27.59 4.31 -3.22
C GLU A 4 -27.63 2.78 -3.21
N LEU A 5 -27.36 2.20 -2.02
CA LEU A 5 -27.44 0.75 -1.82
C LEU A 5 -28.81 0.41 -1.20
N GLU A 6 -29.54 -0.51 -1.81
CA GLU A 6 -30.71 -1.06 -1.17
C GLU A 6 -30.30 -1.81 0.12
N VAL A 7 -31.05 -1.64 1.19
CA VAL A 7 -30.77 -2.35 2.45
C VAL A 7 -30.79 -3.86 2.26
N ALA A 8 -31.61 -4.36 1.34
CA ALA A 8 -31.68 -5.77 1.01
C ALA A 8 -30.32 -6.30 0.50
N ASP A 9 -29.64 -5.57 -0.39
CA ASP A 9 -28.32 -5.95 -0.92
C ASP A 9 -27.24 -5.95 0.18
N VAL A 10 -27.30 -4.97 1.08
CA VAL A 10 -26.40 -4.93 2.25
C VAL A 10 -26.63 -6.14 3.15
N LEU A 11 -27.89 -6.53 3.39
CA LEU A 11 -28.23 -7.70 4.22
C LEU A 11 -27.86 -9.02 3.56
N GLU A 12 -27.80 -9.09 2.23
CA GLU A 12 -27.32 -10.25 1.49
C GLU A 12 -25.80 -10.40 1.64
N ILE A 13 -25.04 -9.29 1.57
CA ILE A 13 -23.59 -9.30 1.83
C ILE A 13 -23.27 -9.85 3.23
N PHE A 14 -24.14 -9.56 4.21
CA PHE A 14 -23.97 -9.93 5.62
C PHE A 14 -25.00 -11.00 6.08
N GLN A 15 -25.32 -11.95 5.22
CA GLN A 15 -26.31 -13.01 5.55
C GLN A 15 -25.94 -13.79 6.81
N ASP A 16 -24.65 -14.00 7.07
CA ASP A 16 -24.13 -14.76 8.21
C ASP A 16 -24.03 -13.94 9.51
N ALA A 17 -24.25 -12.62 9.45
CA ALA A 17 -24.21 -11.77 10.64
C ALA A 17 -25.47 -11.94 11.50
N ARG A 18 -25.29 -11.98 12.84
CA ARG A 18 -26.44 -11.95 13.75
C ARG A 18 -27.08 -10.57 13.72
N LYS A 19 -28.35 -10.53 13.33
CA LYS A 19 -29.15 -9.31 13.17
C LYS A 19 -29.87 -9.01 14.48
N GLU A 20 -29.81 -7.74 14.95
CA GLU A 20 -30.53 -7.26 16.12
C GLU A 20 -31.11 -5.87 15.83
N GLY A 21 -32.41 -5.70 16.02
CA GLY A 21 -33.14 -4.48 15.66
C GLY A 21 -33.78 -4.52 14.27
N ILE A 22 -34.34 -3.40 13.84
CA ILE A 22 -35.01 -3.27 12.54
C ILE A 22 -34.57 -1.93 11.95
N VAL A 23 -34.03 -1.96 10.72
CA VAL A 23 -33.75 -0.74 9.97
C VAL A 23 -35.02 -0.23 9.29
N GLU A 24 -35.37 1.05 9.50
CA GLU A 24 -36.50 1.70 8.83
C GLU A 24 -36.13 2.30 7.48
N ALA A 25 -34.86 2.67 7.30
CA ALA A 25 -34.32 3.16 6.02
C ALA A 25 -34.42 2.06 4.94
N LYS A 26 -34.86 2.43 3.74
CA LYS A 26 -34.89 1.51 2.59
C LYS A 26 -33.55 1.45 1.88
N ARG A 27 -32.75 2.52 1.96
CA ARG A 27 -31.46 2.66 1.27
C ARG A 27 -30.40 3.16 2.22
N ILE A 28 -29.19 2.68 2.03
CA ILE A 28 -27.98 3.22 2.64
C ILE A 28 -27.38 4.25 1.67
N ARG A 29 -27.27 5.49 2.17
CA ARG A 29 -26.81 6.66 1.39
C ARG A 29 -25.35 7.02 1.62
N GLY A 30 -24.75 6.51 2.69
CA GLY A 30 -23.37 6.79 3.05
C GLY A 30 -22.77 5.77 3.99
N ILE A 31 -21.45 5.81 4.08
CA ILE A 31 -20.66 5.12 5.12
C ILE A 31 -19.94 6.19 5.91
N SER A 32 -20.18 6.25 7.20
CA SER A 32 -19.67 7.31 8.07
C SER A 32 -19.08 6.75 9.36
N SER A 33 -18.21 7.53 10.01
CA SER A 33 -17.72 7.19 11.35
C SER A 33 -18.87 7.28 12.36
N LEU A 34 -18.79 6.50 13.46
CA LEU A 34 -19.85 6.38 14.46
C LEU A 34 -20.41 7.72 14.95
N ASN A 35 -19.53 8.70 15.16
CA ASN A 35 -19.90 10.03 15.69
C ASN A 35 -20.38 11.03 14.62
N ARG A 36 -20.31 10.70 13.34
CA ARG A 36 -20.75 11.57 12.23
C ARG A 36 -21.89 10.97 11.43
N ALA A 37 -22.17 9.71 11.66
CA ALA A 37 -23.23 9.01 10.95
C ALA A 37 -24.60 9.62 11.26
N VAL A 38 -25.40 9.72 10.21
CA VAL A 38 -26.81 10.17 10.25
C VAL A 38 -27.73 9.05 9.80
N GLU A 39 -29.03 9.25 9.90
CA GLU A 39 -30.04 8.32 9.39
C GLU A 39 -29.82 8.07 7.88
N GLY A 40 -29.81 6.81 7.48
CA GLY A 40 -29.46 6.36 6.13
C GLY A 40 -27.99 5.98 5.97
N ASP A 41 -27.15 6.22 6.97
CA ASP A 41 -25.75 5.78 6.93
C ASP A 41 -25.55 4.37 7.48
N LEU A 42 -24.49 3.71 6.99
CA LEU A 42 -23.87 2.55 7.62
C LEU A 42 -22.61 2.99 8.36
N SER A 43 -22.39 2.43 9.55
CA SER A 43 -21.17 2.64 10.34
C SER A 43 -20.60 1.33 10.86
N PHE A 44 -19.43 1.36 11.50
CA PHE A 44 -18.80 0.16 12.05
C PHE A 44 -17.94 0.46 13.27
N LEU A 45 -17.79 -0.52 14.15
CA LEU A 45 -16.85 -0.50 15.27
C LEU A 45 -15.65 -1.40 14.96
N GLY A 46 -14.63 -0.83 14.34
CA GLY A 46 -13.38 -1.55 14.02
C GLY A 46 -12.32 -1.47 15.12
N ASN A 47 -12.37 -0.45 15.99
CA ASN A 47 -11.41 -0.29 17.07
C ASN A 47 -12.15 -0.16 18.40
N PRO A 48 -11.84 -1.01 19.41
CA PRO A 48 -12.48 -0.99 20.73
C PRO A 48 -12.45 0.37 21.43
N LYS A 49 -11.48 1.21 21.12
CA LYS A 49 -11.36 2.58 21.66
C LYS A 49 -12.60 3.44 21.40
N TYR A 50 -13.36 3.15 20.34
CA TYR A 50 -14.55 3.90 19.97
C TYR A 50 -15.86 3.25 20.44
N ARG A 51 -15.80 2.22 21.30
CA ARG A 51 -16.97 1.44 21.79
C ARG A 51 -18.05 2.34 22.41
N SER A 52 -17.64 3.37 23.15
CA SER A 52 -18.58 4.33 23.77
C SER A 52 -19.37 5.20 22.78
N GLN A 53 -18.88 5.34 21.54
CA GLN A 53 -19.54 6.15 20.51
C GLN A 53 -20.73 5.44 19.86
N VAL A 54 -20.82 4.12 19.98
CA VAL A 54 -21.88 3.33 19.34
C VAL A 54 -23.27 3.75 19.85
N SER A 55 -23.43 3.95 21.17
CA SER A 55 -24.72 4.35 21.77
C SER A 55 -25.19 5.73 21.33
N GLY A 56 -24.27 6.61 20.93
CA GLY A 56 -24.53 7.95 20.40
C GLY A 56 -24.74 8.02 18.89
N SER A 57 -24.41 6.95 18.14
CA SER A 57 -24.44 6.96 16.68
C SER A 57 -25.86 6.95 16.12
N GLU A 58 -26.12 7.79 15.12
CA GLU A 58 -27.39 7.86 14.38
C GLU A 58 -27.41 7.01 13.11
N ALA A 59 -26.36 6.20 12.87
CA ALA A 59 -26.31 5.29 11.73
C ALA A 59 -27.51 4.33 11.72
N SER A 60 -28.10 4.10 10.57
CA SER A 60 -29.19 3.14 10.39
C SER A 60 -28.74 1.68 10.50
N ILE A 61 -27.51 1.38 10.08
CA ILE A 61 -26.88 0.06 10.23
C ILE A 61 -25.50 0.23 10.88
N ILE A 62 -25.19 -0.60 11.89
CA ILE A 62 -23.86 -0.60 12.50
C ILE A 62 -23.30 -2.02 12.51
N LEU A 63 -22.10 -2.19 11.91
CA LEU A 63 -21.33 -3.44 12.00
C LEU A 63 -20.61 -3.46 13.36
N LEU A 64 -20.85 -4.49 14.16
CA LEU A 64 -20.35 -4.59 15.54
C LEU A 64 -19.67 -5.93 15.80
N PRO A 65 -18.72 -5.99 16.72
CA PRO A 65 -18.21 -7.26 17.22
C PRO A 65 -19.29 -8.01 18.00
N GLU A 66 -19.19 -9.34 18.02
CA GLU A 66 -20.16 -10.23 18.67
C GLU A 66 -20.36 -9.93 20.17
N ASP A 67 -19.29 -9.49 20.84
CA ASP A 67 -19.23 -9.18 22.28
C ASP A 67 -19.75 -7.78 22.65
N TYR A 68 -20.26 -7.01 21.71
CA TYR A 68 -20.84 -5.70 22.03
C TYR A 68 -22.19 -5.85 22.74
N GLU A 69 -22.33 -5.36 23.97
CA GLU A 69 -23.49 -5.58 24.84
C GLU A 69 -24.65 -4.58 24.65
N GLY A 70 -24.43 -3.47 23.95
CA GLY A 70 -25.45 -2.45 23.70
C GLY A 70 -26.58 -2.93 22.79
N LYS A 71 -27.74 -2.25 22.85
CA LYS A 71 -28.91 -2.53 22.03
C LYS A 71 -29.11 -1.45 20.97
N PRO A 72 -29.66 -1.80 19.78
CA PRO A 72 -30.03 -0.82 18.76
C PRO A 72 -31.17 0.09 19.24
N ARG A 73 -31.18 1.31 18.70
CA ARG A 73 -32.30 2.23 18.86
C ARG A 73 -33.47 1.82 17.94
N LYS A 74 -34.61 2.45 18.10
CA LYS A 74 -35.71 2.31 17.14
C LYS A 74 -35.25 2.78 15.76
N GLY A 75 -35.51 1.99 14.72
CA GLY A 75 -35.12 2.28 13.35
C GLY A 75 -33.64 1.94 13.03
N GLN A 76 -32.89 1.36 13.96
CA GLN A 76 -31.49 1.00 13.83
C GLN A 76 -31.30 -0.52 13.84
N LEU A 77 -30.38 -1.00 13.00
CA LEU A 77 -30.01 -2.41 12.90
C LEU A 77 -28.54 -2.61 13.27
N PHE A 78 -28.28 -3.51 14.20
CA PHE A 78 -26.93 -4.02 14.50
C PHE A 78 -26.67 -5.31 13.74
N LEU A 79 -25.55 -5.36 13.04
CA LEU A 79 -25.02 -6.56 12.40
C LEU A 79 -23.79 -7.02 13.18
N ARG A 80 -23.94 -8.09 13.96
CA ARG A 80 -22.88 -8.61 14.82
C ARG A 80 -22.07 -9.68 14.10
N MET A 81 -20.78 -9.54 14.13
CA MET A 81 -19.82 -10.42 13.45
C MET A 81 -18.48 -10.46 14.17
N LYS A 82 -17.66 -11.48 13.91
CA LYS A 82 -16.33 -11.60 14.54
C LYS A 82 -15.45 -10.39 14.26
N GLU A 83 -15.41 -9.92 13.02
CA GLU A 83 -14.51 -8.87 12.56
C GLU A 83 -15.24 -7.79 11.74
N PRO A 84 -15.78 -6.75 12.39
CA PRO A 84 -16.51 -5.67 11.70
C PRO A 84 -15.69 -4.94 10.63
N SER A 85 -14.36 -4.82 10.82
CA SER A 85 -13.48 -4.19 9.83
C SER A 85 -13.40 -5.00 8.53
N LEU A 86 -13.31 -6.33 8.61
CA LEU A 86 -13.37 -7.20 7.42
C LEU A 86 -14.76 -7.16 6.78
N GLY A 87 -15.83 -7.07 7.60
CA GLY A 87 -17.16 -6.84 7.10
C GLY A 87 -17.24 -5.55 6.26
N LEU A 88 -16.74 -4.45 6.79
CA LEU A 88 -16.67 -3.19 6.04
C LEU A 88 -15.87 -3.34 4.74
N THR A 89 -14.72 -4.01 4.80
CA THR A 89 -13.89 -4.26 3.60
C THR A 89 -14.68 -4.99 2.52
N LYS A 90 -15.43 -6.05 2.88
CA LYS A 90 -16.30 -6.79 1.94
C LYS A 90 -17.33 -5.88 1.28
N LEU A 91 -17.98 -5.02 2.07
CA LEU A 91 -18.94 -4.04 1.56
C LEU A 91 -18.26 -3.03 0.61
N CYS A 92 -17.12 -2.47 1.00
CA CYS A 92 -16.38 -1.52 0.17
C CYS A 92 -15.97 -2.12 -1.17
N HIS A 93 -15.48 -3.35 -1.21
CA HIS A 93 -15.17 -4.04 -2.47
C HIS A 93 -16.40 -4.24 -3.36
N THR A 94 -17.56 -4.57 -2.78
CA THR A 94 -18.81 -4.67 -3.54
C THR A 94 -19.21 -3.33 -4.15
N ILE A 95 -19.08 -2.27 -3.37
CA ILE A 95 -19.36 -0.90 -3.83
C ILE A 95 -18.37 -0.50 -4.94
N GLU A 96 -17.09 -0.70 -4.73
CA GLU A 96 -16.04 -0.39 -5.71
C GLU A 96 -16.29 -1.11 -7.04
N LYS A 97 -16.63 -2.40 -7.00
CA LYS A 97 -16.96 -3.17 -8.19
C LYS A 97 -18.16 -2.58 -8.95
N ASN A 98 -19.16 -2.08 -8.23
CA ASN A 98 -20.35 -1.47 -8.84
C ASN A 98 -20.08 -0.03 -9.33
N MET A 99 -19.07 0.64 -8.80
CA MET A 99 -18.69 2.00 -9.18
C MET A 99 -17.62 2.05 -10.29
N THR A 100 -16.84 0.98 -10.43
CA THR A 100 -15.90 0.88 -11.54
C THR A 100 -16.71 0.80 -12.83
N SER A 101 -16.65 1.87 -13.62
CA SER A 101 -17.20 1.85 -14.99
C SER A 101 -16.61 0.66 -15.73
N ASP A 102 -17.44 -0.06 -16.45
CA ASP A 102 -16.98 -1.10 -17.37
C ASP A 102 -15.99 -0.45 -18.34
N PHE A 103 -14.72 -0.80 -18.22
CA PHE A 103 -13.73 -0.40 -19.21
C PHE A 103 -14.03 -1.14 -20.51
N PRO A 104 -14.24 -0.44 -21.62
CA PRO A 104 -14.48 -1.11 -22.89
C PRO A 104 -13.32 -2.06 -23.22
N LEU A 105 -13.65 -3.28 -23.58
CA LEU A 105 -12.65 -4.24 -24.03
C LEU A 105 -11.98 -3.79 -25.32
N GLY A 106 -10.72 -4.15 -25.48
CA GLY A 106 -9.91 -3.83 -26.64
C GLY A 106 -9.12 -2.54 -26.51
N VAL A 107 -8.71 -1.99 -27.65
CA VAL A 107 -7.78 -0.86 -27.73
C VAL A 107 -8.55 0.41 -28.10
N HIS A 108 -8.41 1.46 -27.25
CA HIS A 108 -9.00 2.76 -27.56
C HIS A 108 -8.38 3.36 -28.83
N PRO A 109 -9.18 4.00 -29.74
CA PRO A 109 -8.68 4.53 -31.03
C PRO A 109 -7.52 5.53 -30.94
N THR A 110 -7.35 6.22 -29.80
CA THR A 110 -6.23 7.16 -29.59
C THR A 110 -5.00 6.52 -28.94
N ALA A 111 -5.03 5.25 -28.61
CA ALA A 111 -3.86 4.53 -28.12
C ALA A 111 -2.96 4.14 -29.30
N PHE A 112 -1.65 4.24 -29.10
CA PHE A 112 -0.68 3.75 -30.06
C PHE A 112 -0.14 2.39 -29.60
N VAL A 113 -0.33 1.38 -30.45
CA VAL A 113 0.11 0.00 -30.20
C VAL A 113 1.01 -0.47 -31.31
N GLU A 114 2.23 -0.87 -30.99
CA GLU A 114 3.18 -1.41 -31.95
C GLU A 114 2.67 -2.73 -32.54
N LYS A 115 2.96 -2.97 -33.82
CA LYS A 115 2.41 -4.12 -34.57
C LYS A 115 2.81 -5.49 -34.00
N SER A 116 3.95 -5.57 -33.30
CA SER A 116 4.46 -6.79 -32.69
C SER A 116 3.90 -7.06 -31.28
N ALA A 117 3.15 -6.12 -30.72
CA ALA A 117 2.52 -6.31 -29.42
C ALA A 117 1.37 -7.34 -29.50
N LYS A 118 1.27 -8.15 -28.45
CA LYS A 118 0.22 -9.18 -28.31
C LYS A 118 -0.71 -8.79 -27.18
N ILE A 119 -1.88 -8.31 -27.51
CA ILE A 119 -2.91 -7.90 -26.55
C ILE A 119 -4.04 -8.94 -26.56
N ASP A 120 -4.35 -9.46 -25.39
CA ASP A 120 -5.47 -10.39 -25.23
C ASP A 120 -6.80 -9.67 -25.52
N SER A 121 -7.76 -10.36 -26.12
CA SER A 121 -9.08 -9.80 -26.48
C SER A 121 -9.91 -9.37 -25.27
N GLU A 122 -9.62 -9.91 -24.09
CA GLU A 122 -10.26 -9.52 -22.83
C GLU A 122 -9.49 -8.42 -22.06
N ALA A 123 -8.44 -7.84 -22.65
CA ALA A 123 -7.75 -6.70 -22.09
C ALA A 123 -8.37 -5.38 -22.55
N SER A 124 -8.19 -4.32 -21.75
CA SER A 124 -8.66 -2.95 -22.02
C SER A 124 -7.50 -1.98 -22.04
N ILE A 125 -7.30 -1.27 -23.14
CA ILE A 125 -6.26 -0.25 -23.31
C ILE A 125 -6.93 1.11 -23.50
N GLY A 126 -6.76 1.98 -22.52
CA GLY A 126 -7.39 3.31 -22.47
C GLY A 126 -6.79 4.33 -23.42
N PRO A 127 -7.36 5.55 -23.46
CA PRO A 127 -6.94 6.61 -24.37
C PRO A 127 -5.51 7.09 -24.08
N PHE A 128 -4.82 7.48 -25.17
CA PHE A 128 -3.48 8.05 -25.16
C PHE A 128 -2.41 7.16 -24.51
N CYS A 129 -2.62 5.85 -24.50
CA CYS A 129 -1.62 4.89 -24.08
C CYS A 129 -0.62 4.61 -25.21
N TYR A 130 0.62 4.31 -24.84
CA TYR A 130 1.64 3.75 -25.72
C TYR A 130 1.96 2.33 -25.29
N VAL A 131 1.93 1.39 -26.23
CA VAL A 131 2.33 -0.02 -26.05
C VAL A 131 3.43 -0.36 -27.04
N GLY A 132 4.62 -0.64 -26.54
CA GLY A 132 5.83 -0.86 -27.32
C GLY A 132 5.91 -2.21 -28.01
N GLN A 133 7.03 -2.40 -28.74
CA GLN A 133 7.30 -3.63 -29.50
C GLN A 133 7.37 -4.86 -28.57
N ASN A 134 6.87 -6.00 -29.05
CA ASN A 134 6.90 -7.29 -28.37
C ASN A 134 6.28 -7.31 -26.97
N VAL A 135 5.51 -6.30 -26.58
CA VAL A 135 4.77 -6.29 -25.33
C VAL A 135 3.71 -7.38 -25.36
N GLU A 136 3.59 -8.13 -24.25
CA GLU A 136 2.49 -9.09 -24.07
C GLU A 136 1.59 -8.63 -22.92
N ILE A 137 0.26 -8.50 -23.18
CA ILE A 137 -0.75 -8.13 -22.19
C ILE A 137 -1.81 -9.23 -22.14
N LYS A 138 -2.01 -9.81 -20.96
CA LYS A 138 -2.91 -10.94 -20.74
C LYS A 138 -4.34 -10.51 -20.37
N ALA A 139 -5.25 -11.49 -20.42
CA ALA A 139 -6.69 -11.34 -20.19
C ALA A 139 -7.04 -10.58 -18.90
N GLY A 140 -8.10 -9.78 -18.96
CA GLY A 140 -8.64 -9.02 -17.82
C GLY A 140 -7.77 -7.84 -17.35
N THR A 141 -6.63 -7.58 -18.01
CA THR A 141 -5.77 -6.46 -17.65
C THR A 141 -6.33 -5.16 -18.20
N ILE A 142 -6.41 -4.15 -17.31
CA ILE A 142 -6.94 -2.82 -17.61
C ILE A 142 -5.81 -1.81 -17.51
N ILE A 143 -5.56 -1.10 -18.60
CA ILE A 143 -4.61 0.01 -18.69
C ILE A 143 -5.40 1.28 -18.91
N GLU A 144 -5.44 2.16 -17.91
CA GLU A 144 -6.17 3.42 -17.99
C GLU A 144 -5.42 4.44 -18.87
N SER A 145 -5.86 5.68 -18.87
CA SER A 145 -5.33 6.70 -19.80
C SER A 145 -3.88 7.08 -19.56
N HIS A 146 -3.18 7.51 -20.65
CA HIS A 146 -1.83 8.09 -20.59
C HIS A 146 -0.75 7.17 -20.00
N CYS A 147 -0.95 5.86 -20.06
CA CYS A 147 0.05 4.89 -19.63
C CYS A 147 1.07 4.62 -20.74
N HIS A 148 2.28 4.27 -20.32
CA HIS A 148 3.36 3.85 -21.20
C HIS A 148 3.83 2.44 -20.83
N VAL A 149 3.81 1.53 -21.77
CA VAL A 149 4.38 0.18 -21.64
C VAL A 149 5.50 0.02 -22.65
N GLY A 150 6.73 0.01 -22.14
CA GLY A 150 7.94 -0.08 -22.94
C GLY A 150 8.10 -1.46 -23.59
N GLN A 151 8.94 -1.52 -24.64
CA GLN A 151 9.19 -2.73 -25.41
C GLN A 151 9.62 -3.93 -24.56
N ASP A 152 9.34 -5.14 -25.05
CA ASP A 152 9.73 -6.41 -24.43
C ASP A 152 9.21 -6.59 -22.99
N SER A 153 8.17 -5.85 -22.60
CA SER A 153 7.54 -5.97 -21.29
C SER A 153 6.40 -6.98 -21.29
N PHE A 154 6.14 -7.58 -20.12
CA PHE A 154 5.08 -8.56 -19.91
C PHE A 154 4.13 -8.09 -18.82
N LEU A 155 2.81 -8.15 -19.07
CA LEU A 155 1.75 -7.89 -18.12
C LEU A 155 0.84 -9.12 -18.02
N GLY A 156 0.79 -9.68 -16.81
CA GLY A 156 -0.04 -10.83 -16.47
C GLY A 156 -1.54 -10.55 -16.51
N LYS A 157 -2.32 -11.46 -15.98
CA LYS A 157 -3.80 -11.39 -15.97
C LYS A 157 -4.31 -10.47 -14.88
N ASN A 158 -5.45 -9.80 -15.16
CA ASN A 158 -6.20 -9.01 -14.18
C ASN A 158 -5.36 -7.92 -13.51
N CYS A 159 -4.34 -7.40 -14.18
CA CYS A 159 -3.60 -6.24 -13.71
C CYS A 159 -4.40 -4.96 -13.91
N ARG A 160 -4.18 -3.97 -13.05
CA ARG A 160 -4.77 -2.65 -13.19
C ARG A 160 -3.71 -1.57 -13.12
N LEU A 161 -3.60 -0.79 -14.19
CA LEU A 161 -2.71 0.36 -14.29
C LEU A 161 -3.55 1.63 -14.32
N TYR A 162 -3.47 2.42 -13.28
CA TYR A 162 -4.15 3.71 -13.18
C TYR A 162 -3.48 4.77 -14.06
N PRO A 163 -4.12 5.93 -14.30
CA PRO A 163 -3.65 6.92 -15.26
C PRO A 163 -2.19 7.35 -15.04
N GLY A 164 -1.44 7.44 -16.14
CA GLY A 164 -0.08 7.94 -16.13
C GLY A 164 1.02 6.98 -15.64
N VAL A 165 0.70 5.71 -15.41
CA VAL A 165 1.69 4.69 -15.07
C VAL A 165 2.69 4.51 -16.22
N LYS A 166 3.99 4.38 -15.90
CA LYS A 166 5.06 4.12 -16.84
C LYS A 166 5.80 2.84 -16.49
N ILE A 167 5.71 1.88 -17.38
CA ILE A 167 6.51 0.65 -17.34
C ILE A 167 7.57 0.80 -18.44
N LEU A 168 8.84 0.86 -18.07
CA LEU A 168 9.92 0.95 -19.02
C LEU A 168 10.28 -0.43 -19.57
N SER A 169 11.15 -0.48 -20.58
CA SER A 169 11.41 -1.72 -21.34
C SER A 169 11.83 -2.91 -20.47
N SER A 170 11.44 -4.11 -20.92
CA SER A 170 11.84 -5.40 -20.37
C SER A 170 11.40 -5.65 -18.92
N CYS A 171 10.35 -4.98 -18.44
CA CYS A 171 9.80 -5.19 -17.11
C CYS A 171 8.66 -6.22 -17.14
N GLU A 172 8.51 -6.96 -16.05
CA GLU A 172 7.52 -8.02 -15.93
C GLU A 172 6.58 -7.76 -14.74
N LEU A 173 5.29 -7.69 -15.01
CA LEU A 173 4.24 -7.71 -13.99
C LEU A 173 3.52 -9.05 -14.07
N MET A 174 3.45 -9.76 -12.94
CA MET A 174 2.69 -11.00 -12.86
C MET A 174 1.18 -10.71 -12.69
N ASP A 175 0.41 -11.67 -12.24
CA ASP A 175 -1.05 -11.54 -12.19
C ASP A 175 -1.55 -10.65 -11.05
N ARG A 176 -2.66 -9.93 -11.28
CA ARG A 176 -3.38 -9.11 -10.29
C ARG A 176 -2.55 -8.01 -9.64
N VAL A 177 -1.58 -7.49 -10.38
CA VAL A 177 -0.79 -6.33 -9.96
C VAL A 177 -1.61 -5.06 -10.11
N VAL A 178 -1.62 -4.21 -9.08
CA VAL A 178 -2.28 -2.91 -9.09
C VAL A 178 -1.25 -1.80 -8.97
N LEU A 179 -1.19 -0.94 -9.97
CA LEU A 179 -0.28 0.21 -10.02
C LEU A 179 -1.07 1.51 -10.01
N ASN A 180 -0.93 2.31 -8.94
CA ASN A 180 -1.58 3.62 -8.84
C ASN A 180 -0.93 4.67 -9.73
N SER A 181 -1.59 5.82 -9.87
CA SER A 181 -1.21 6.86 -10.83
C SER A 181 0.23 7.35 -10.66
N GLY A 182 0.91 7.58 -11.78
CA GLY A 182 2.23 8.19 -11.81
C GLY A 182 3.40 7.29 -11.39
N ILE A 183 3.18 6.01 -11.15
CA ILE A 183 4.22 5.03 -10.85
C ILE A 183 5.19 4.90 -12.03
N ILE A 184 6.48 4.71 -11.72
CA ILE A 184 7.52 4.41 -12.70
C ILE A 184 8.19 3.08 -12.34
N ILE A 185 8.06 2.09 -13.22
CA ILE A 185 8.72 0.78 -13.11
C ILE A 185 9.86 0.70 -14.11
N GLY A 186 11.07 0.41 -13.64
CA GLY A 186 12.25 0.18 -14.50
C GLY A 186 13.02 1.45 -14.85
N SER A 187 12.89 2.52 -14.05
CA SER A 187 13.76 3.69 -14.16
C SER A 187 15.24 3.31 -14.04
N GLU A 188 16.10 4.13 -14.61
CA GLU A 188 17.55 3.91 -14.54
C GLU A 188 18.04 4.04 -13.10
N GLY A 189 18.79 3.05 -12.61
CA GLY A 189 19.39 3.08 -11.28
C GLY A 189 20.49 4.14 -11.13
N PHE A 190 20.78 4.52 -9.89
CA PHE A 190 21.81 5.50 -9.55
C PHE A 190 23.18 4.81 -9.46
N GLY A 191 23.87 4.69 -10.59
CA GLY A 191 25.18 4.09 -10.71
C GLY A 191 26.18 5.00 -11.40
N PHE A 192 27.21 5.46 -10.66
CA PHE A 192 28.27 6.31 -11.17
C PHE A 192 29.61 5.88 -10.61
N GLU A 193 30.66 5.95 -11.44
CA GLU A 193 32.05 5.80 -11.04
C GLU A 193 32.73 7.17 -11.07
N GLN A 194 33.51 7.47 -10.05
CA GLN A 194 34.33 8.67 -10.05
C GLN A 194 35.61 8.38 -10.82
N VAL A 195 35.80 9.05 -11.95
CA VAL A 195 37.02 8.99 -12.74
C VAL A 195 37.59 10.40 -12.78
N GLU A 196 38.73 10.59 -12.15
CA GLU A 196 39.35 11.91 -11.95
C GLU A 196 38.39 12.88 -11.24
N SER A 197 37.97 13.96 -11.87
CA SER A 197 37.02 14.97 -11.32
C SER A 197 35.62 14.83 -11.85
N ALA A 198 35.25 13.76 -12.56
CA ALA A 198 33.97 13.56 -13.20
C ALA A 198 33.29 12.27 -12.72
N HIS A 199 31.95 12.30 -12.66
CA HIS A 199 31.12 11.11 -12.43
C HIS A 199 30.73 10.50 -13.78
N ARG A 200 31.20 9.29 -14.07
CA ARG A 200 30.84 8.53 -15.27
C ARG A 200 29.68 7.57 -14.93
N LYS A 201 28.61 7.67 -15.70
CA LYS A 201 27.44 6.82 -15.53
C LYS A 201 27.76 5.38 -15.92
N ILE A 202 27.26 4.44 -15.11
CA ILE A 202 27.21 3.03 -15.43
C ILE A 202 25.79 2.68 -15.82
N PRO A 203 25.50 2.33 -17.08
CA PRO A 203 24.17 1.95 -17.53
C PRO A 203 23.65 0.71 -16.80
N HIS A 204 22.34 0.72 -16.48
CA HIS A 204 21.65 -0.40 -15.89
C HIS A 204 20.90 -1.17 -16.99
N LEU A 205 21.26 -2.44 -17.18
CA LEU A 205 20.77 -3.29 -18.27
C LEU A 205 19.79 -4.37 -17.82
N GLY A 206 19.59 -4.49 -16.51
CA GLY A 206 18.67 -5.44 -15.92
C GLY A 206 17.21 -4.99 -16.03
N LYS A 207 16.34 -5.70 -15.35
CA LYS A 207 14.89 -5.51 -15.40
C LYS A 207 14.27 -5.33 -14.01
N VAL A 208 12.94 -5.12 -13.97
CA VAL A 208 12.12 -5.20 -12.76
C VAL A 208 11.11 -6.32 -12.93
N ILE A 209 10.93 -7.11 -11.88
CA ILE A 209 9.89 -8.14 -11.79
C ILE A 209 8.99 -7.81 -10.60
N VAL A 210 7.68 -7.70 -10.85
CA VAL A 210 6.65 -7.51 -9.83
C VAL A 210 5.78 -8.75 -9.80
N GLU A 211 5.78 -9.48 -8.68
CA GLU A 211 5.06 -10.74 -8.54
C GLU A 211 3.55 -10.54 -8.34
N ASN A 212 2.81 -11.67 -8.21
CA ASN A 212 1.35 -11.65 -8.09
C ASN A 212 0.85 -10.82 -6.90
N ASP A 213 -0.34 -10.25 -7.03
CA ASP A 213 -1.07 -9.60 -5.94
C ASP A 213 -0.33 -8.41 -5.28
N VAL A 214 0.68 -7.85 -5.94
CA VAL A 214 1.39 -6.66 -5.47
C VAL A 214 0.55 -5.41 -5.77
N GLU A 215 0.48 -4.51 -4.79
CA GLU A 215 -0.13 -3.19 -4.98
C GLU A 215 0.88 -2.09 -4.67
N ILE A 216 0.98 -1.09 -5.55
CA ILE A 216 1.95 -0.01 -5.44
C ILE A 216 1.23 1.33 -5.47
N GLY A 217 1.55 2.19 -4.51
CA GLY A 217 1.00 3.53 -4.33
C GLY A 217 1.55 4.56 -5.32
N ALA A 218 0.83 5.65 -5.47
CA ALA A 218 1.08 6.69 -6.45
C ALA A 218 2.50 7.30 -6.36
N ASN A 219 3.08 7.61 -7.53
CA ASN A 219 4.39 8.23 -7.69
C ASN A 219 5.56 7.46 -7.05
N THR A 220 5.41 6.17 -6.80
CA THR A 220 6.50 5.29 -6.40
C THR A 220 7.39 4.98 -7.60
N CYS A 221 8.72 4.97 -7.38
CA CYS A 221 9.71 4.64 -8.40
C CYS A 221 10.45 3.36 -8.02
N ILE A 222 10.59 2.45 -8.98
CA ILE A 222 11.36 1.21 -8.83
C ILE A 222 12.42 1.16 -9.93
N ASP A 223 13.67 1.22 -9.52
CA ASP A 223 14.79 1.22 -10.45
C ASP A 223 15.09 -0.18 -10.98
N ARG A 224 15.44 -0.28 -12.26
CA ARG A 224 15.94 -1.53 -12.83
C ARG A 224 17.28 -1.93 -12.23
N ALA A 225 17.54 -3.20 -12.18
CA ALA A 225 18.83 -3.70 -11.75
C ALA A 225 19.95 -3.28 -12.71
N ARG A 226 21.17 -3.20 -12.20
CA ARG A 226 22.37 -3.03 -13.05
C ARG A 226 22.50 -4.23 -14.00
N PHE A 227 22.40 -5.42 -13.46
CA PHE A 227 22.30 -6.70 -14.14
C PHE A 227 21.22 -7.51 -13.43
N GLU A 228 20.68 -8.54 -14.05
CA GLU A 228 19.65 -9.39 -13.47
C GLU A 228 18.34 -8.61 -13.20
N GLU A 229 17.84 -8.60 -11.97
CA GLU A 229 16.54 -8.00 -11.67
C GLU A 229 16.47 -7.29 -10.31
N THR A 230 15.64 -6.27 -10.23
CA THR A 230 15.00 -5.77 -9.02
C THR A 230 13.67 -6.48 -8.89
N ARG A 231 13.37 -7.07 -7.72
CA ARG A 231 12.18 -7.93 -7.54
C ARG A 231 11.31 -7.49 -6.38
N ILE A 232 10.00 -7.51 -6.60
CA ILE A 232 8.97 -7.28 -5.57
C ILE A 232 8.16 -8.55 -5.41
N GLY A 233 8.25 -9.18 -4.23
CA GLY A 233 7.62 -10.46 -3.93
C GLY A 233 6.11 -10.38 -3.76
N GLU A 234 5.47 -11.51 -3.98
CA GLU A 234 4.02 -11.72 -4.01
C GLU A 234 3.29 -11.12 -2.80
N GLY A 235 2.16 -10.46 -3.05
CA GLY A 235 1.29 -9.90 -2.01
C GLY A 235 1.85 -8.68 -1.27
N THR A 236 3.03 -8.19 -1.62
CA THR A 236 3.64 -7.00 -1.01
C THR A 236 2.83 -5.76 -1.35
N LYS A 237 2.65 -4.88 -0.35
CA LYS A 237 1.95 -3.61 -0.47
C LYS A 237 2.91 -2.46 -0.24
N ILE A 238 2.99 -1.57 -1.20
CA ILE A 238 3.89 -0.41 -1.21
C ILE A 238 3.03 0.85 -1.30
N ASP A 239 3.22 1.77 -0.40
CA ASP A 239 2.49 3.04 -0.34
C ASP A 239 3.09 4.08 -1.31
N ASN A 240 2.58 5.28 -1.27
CA ASN A 240 2.94 6.39 -2.16
C ASN A 240 4.36 6.91 -1.93
N LEU A 241 4.99 7.43 -3.00
CA LEU A 241 6.27 8.14 -2.94
C LEU A 241 7.44 7.30 -2.38
N VAL A 242 7.41 5.99 -2.56
CA VAL A 242 8.51 5.09 -2.16
C VAL A 242 9.55 5.06 -3.27
N GLN A 243 10.86 5.09 -2.89
CA GLN A 243 11.97 4.86 -3.81
C GLN A 243 12.60 3.51 -3.54
N ILE A 244 12.62 2.64 -4.55
CA ILE A 244 13.29 1.34 -4.51
C ILE A 244 14.45 1.37 -5.49
N GLY A 245 15.67 1.28 -4.96
CA GLY A 245 16.91 1.30 -5.73
C GLY A 245 17.15 0.02 -6.53
N HIS A 246 18.15 0.07 -7.40
CA HIS A 246 18.53 -1.02 -8.28
C HIS A 246 18.94 -2.30 -7.52
N ASN A 247 18.65 -3.47 -8.06
CA ASN A 247 19.00 -4.79 -7.48
C ASN A 247 18.39 -5.06 -6.08
N VAL A 248 17.41 -4.30 -5.65
CA VAL A 248 16.68 -4.57 -4.40
C VAL A 248 15.82 -5.81 -4.60
N GLN A 249 15.84 -6.69 -3.59
CA GLN A 249 14.99 -7.88 -3.54
C GLN A 249 14.05 -7.74 -2.35
N ILE A 250 12.75 -7.67 -2.59
CA ILE A 250 11.72 -7.61 -1.56
C ILE A 250 10.94 -8.92 -1.54
N GLY A 251 10.87 -9.54 -0.38
CA GLY A 251 10.14 -10.78 -0.14
C GLY A 251 8.62 -10.63 -0.21
N LYS A 252 7.93 -11.71 0.14
CA LYS A 252 6.46 -11.79 0.08
C LYS A 252 5.79 -11.09 1.25
N GLY A 253 4.58 -10.51 0.99
CA GLY A 253 3.70 -9.99 2.03
C GLY A 253 4.29 -8.85 2.87
N CYS A 254 5.26 -8.11 2.34
CA CYS A 254 5.82 -6.94 3.00
C CYS A 254 4.84 -5.75 2.97
N LEU A 255 4.93 -4.88 3.98
CA LEU A 255 4.20 -3.61 4.04
C LEU A 255 5.20 -2.47 4.10
N ILE A 256 5.23 -1.61 3.08
CA ILE A 256 6.17 -0.50 2.95
C ILE A 256 5.37 0.79 2.88
N VAL A 257 5.44 1.60 3.95
CA VAL A 257 4.65 2.82 4.10
C VAL A 257 5.31 3.98 3.34
N ALA A 258 4.56 5.05 3.14
CA ALA A 258 4.93 6.17 2.28
C ALA A 258 6.30 6.80 2.57
N GLN A 259 6.94 7.28 1.51
CA GLN A 259 8.22 8.00 1.54
C GLN A 259 9.41 7.18 2.08
N VAL A 260 9.34 5.86 2.06
CA VAL A 260 10.48 5.00 2.37
C VAL A 260 11.50 5.07 1.22
N GLY A 261 12.78 5.15 1.57
CA GLY A 261 13.89 5.10 0.63
C GLY A 261 14.75 3.85 0.85
N ILE A 262 14.87 2.99 -0.16
CA ILE A 262 15.64 1.77 -0.10
C ILE A 262 16.79 1.89 -1.11
N ALA A 263 18.02 1.94 -0.62
CA ALA A 263 19.20 2.02 -1.49
C ALA A 263 19.46 0.71 -2.25
N GLY A 264 20.33 0.75 -3.24
CA GLY A 264 20.60 -0.39 -4.10
C GLY A 264 21.10 -1.64 -3.37
N SER A 265 20.74 -2.82 -3.91
CA SER A 265 21.18 -4.14 -3.44
C SER A 265 20.74 -4.52 -2.02
N VAL A 266 19.74 -3.88 -1.47
CA VAL A 266 19.14 -4.28 -0.19
C VAL A 266 18.29 -5.54 -0.38
N GLN A 267 18.41 -6.46 0.58
CA GLN A 267 17.60 -7.68 0.67
C GLN A 267 16.57 -7.52 1.78
N ILE A 268 15.29 -7.54 1.47
CA ILE A 268 14.19 -7.52 2.44
C ILE A 268 13.49 -8.87 2.39
N GLU A 269 13.54 -9.61 3.48
CA GLU A 269 12.89 -10.92 3.56
C GLU A 269 11.36 -10.80 3.74
N ASP A 270 10.66 -11.94 3.79
CA ASP A 270 9.20 -11.99 3.85
C ASP A 270 8.60 -11.29 5.08
N PHE A 271 7.40 -10.72 4.90
CA PHE A 271 6.55 -10.17 5.96
C PHE A 271 7.18 -9.03 6.78
N VAL A 272 8.14 -8.33 6.22
CA VAL A 272 8.74 -7.14 6.84
C VAL A 272 7.75 -5.98 6.77
N VAL A 273 7.68 -5.21 7.87
CA VAL A 273 6.84 -4.01 7.98
C VAL A 273 7.73 -2.79 8.16
N ILE A 274 7.65 -1.84 7.22
CA ILE A 274 8.49 -0.64 7.19
C ILE A 274 7.62 0.60 7.35
N GLY A 275 7.81 1.32 8.45
CA GLY A 275 7.13 2.59 8.73
C GLY A 275 7.60 3.72 7.83
N GLY A 276 6.72 4.70 7.62
CA GLY A 276 6.95 5.80 6.68
C GLY A 276 8.23 6.60 6.94
N GLN A 277 8.83 7.09 5.87
CA GLN A 277 10.08 7.87 5.89
C GLN A 277 11.30 7.13 6.44
N ALA A 278 11.27 5.80 6.56
CA ALA A 278 12.46 5.04 6.90
C ALA A 278 13.44 5.01 5.72
N GLY A 279 14.74 5.00 6.02
CA GLY A 279 15.80 4.97 5.02
C GLY A 279 16.74 3.78 5.25
N PHE A 280 17.19 3.15 4.16
CA PHE A 280 18.02 1.97 4.21
C PHE A 280 19.33 2.20 3.44
N SER A 281 20.46 1.95 4.10
CA SER A 281 21.77 1.92 3.44
C SER A 281 21.86 0.72 2.47
N GLY A 282 22.67 0.86 1.42
CA GLY A 282 22.85 -0.20 0.44
C GLY A 282 23.47 -1.48 1.00
N HIS A 283 23.22 -2.61 0.31
CA HIS A 283 23.85 -3.92 0.56
C HIS A 283 23.58 -4.53 1.94
N ILE A 284 22.48 -4.19 2.60
CA ILE A 284 22.08 -4.77 3.88
C ILE A 284 20.95 -5.77 3.70
N THR A 285 20.80 -6.66 4.69
CA THR A 285 19.71 -7.63 4.76
C THR A 285 18.77 -7.28 5.91
N VAL A 286 17.47 -7.28 5.64
CA VAL A 286 16.40 -7.10 6.65
C VAL A 286 15.68 -8.42 6.83
N GLY A 287 15.88 -9.05 7.98
CA GLY A 287 15.39 -10.39 8.27
C GLY A 287 13.87 -10.48 8.36
N LYS A 288 13.37 -11.67 8.08
CA LYS A 288 11.95 -12.02 8.00
C LYS A 288 11.12 -11.51 9.18
N GLY A 289 9.99 -10.87 8.88
CA GLY A 289 9.04 -10.39 9.89
C GLY A 289 9.57 -9.23 10.74
N ALA A 290 10.71 -8.63 10.40
CA ALA A 290 11.21 -7.45 11.09
C ALA A 290 10.24 -6.28 10.98
N LYS A 291 10.24 -5.40 11.98
CA LYS A 291 9.42 -4.18 12.02
C LYS A 291 10.32 -2.98 12.16
N ILE A 292 10.17 -2.04 11.26
CA ILE A 292 10.94 -0.80 11.22
C ILE A 292 9.99 0.35 11.53
N ALA A 293 10.25 1.09 12.60
CA ALA A 293 9.44 2.25 12.95
C ALA A 293 9.66 3.40 11.96
N GLY A 294 8.68 4.28 11.84
CA GLY A 294 8.80 5.45 10.97
C GLY A 294 10.03 6.31 11.27
N GLN A 295 10.62 6.90 10.23
CA GLN A 295 11.82 7.74 10.26
C GLN A 295 13.09 7.04 10.80
N ALA A 296 13.12 5.70 10.80
CA ALA A 296 14.31 4.97 11.21
C ALA A 296 15.36 4.94 10.08
N GLY A 297 16.63 5.12 10.46
CA GLY A 297 17.79 4.97 9.56
C GLY A 297 18.46 3.61 9.76
N ILE A 298 18.32 2.72 8.78
CA ILE A 298 18.86 1.37 8.84
C ILE A 298 20.22 1.34 8.13
N THR A 299 21.28 1.12 8.89
CA THR A 299 22.67 1.20 8.39
C THR A 299 23.42 -0.14 8.48
N LYS A 300 22.77 -1.18 9.00
CA LYS A 300 23.32 -2.54 9.20
C LYS A 300 22.22 -3.57 9.01
N ASP A 301 22.60 -4.82 8.86
CA ASP A 301 21.69 -5.95 8.82
C ASP A 301 20.75 -5.96 10.03
N VAL A 302 19.53 -6.44 9.79
CA VAL A 302 18.46 -6.50 10.77
C VAL A 302 18.07 -7.96 10.99
N GLU A 303 18.12 -8.40 12.23
CA GLU A 303 17.75 -9.77 12.60
C GLU A 303 16.26 -10.06 12.33
N PRO A 304 15.89 -11.29 11.99
CA PRO A 304 14.49 -11.70 11.84
C PRO A 304 13.65 -11.36 13.07
N GLY A 305 12.45 -10.82 12.83
CA GLY A 305 11.50 -10.44 13.89
C GLY A 305 11.92 -9.24 14.74
N ALA A 306 13.05 -8.60 14.48
CA ALA A 306 13.49 -7.45 15.23
C ALA A 306 12.52 -6.24 15.07
N PHE A 307 12.41 -5.42 16.11
CA PHE A 307 11.69 -4.15 16.05
C PHE A 307 12.66 -2.98 16.32
N LEU A 308 12.95 -2.23 15.28
CA LEU A 308 13.95 -1.14 15.31
C LEU A 308 13.30 0.24 15.22
N LYS A 309 13.95 1.21 15.87
CA LYS A 309 13.55 2.63 15.85
C LYS A 309 14.78 3.52 15.97
N GLY A 310 14.70 4.72 15.44
CA GLY A 310 15.69 5.78 15.60
C GLY A 310 16.62 5.95 14.40
N ASN A 311 17.49 6.95 14.48
CA ASN A 311 18.51 7.23 13.46
C ASN A 311 19.84 7.53 14.18
N PRO A 312 20.86 6.63 14.12
CA PRO A 312 20.71 5.29 13.52
C PRO A 312 19.69 4.43 14.27
N ALA A 313 19.10 3.45 13.57
CA ALA A 313 18.08 2.58 14.16
C ALA A 313 18.67 1.66 15.24
N MET A 314 17.91 1.51 16.32
CA MET A 314 18.25 0.66 17.44
C MET A 314 16.99 -0.08 17.95
N PRO A 315 17.14 -1.12 18.78
CA PRO A 315 15.98 -1.82 19.37
C PRO A 315 15.03 -0.82 20.03
N VAL A 316 13.72 -0.97 19.81
CA VAL A 316 12.70 0.01 20.23
C VAL A 316 12.76 0.31 21.74
N GLN A 317 12.93 -0.70 22.59
CA GLN A 317 13.03 -0.50 24.03
C GLN A 317 14.22 0.40 24.41
N LEU A 318 15.37 0.21 23.76
CA LEU A 318 16.55 1.05 23.96
C LEU A 318 16.30 2.48 23.47
N ALA A 319 15.71 2.65 22.29
CA ALA A 319 15.36 3.95 21.74
C ALA A 319 14.42 4.74 22.67
N HIS A 320 13.38 4.09 23.21
CA HIS A 320 12.47 4.70 24.17
C HIS A 320 13.19 5.12 25.46
N ARG A 321 14.04 4.24 25.99
CA ARG A 321 14.83 4.52 27.19
C ARG A 321 15.76 5.73 26.98
N ILE A 322 16.48 5.77 25.88
CA ILE A 322 17.36 6.90 25.52
C ILE A 322 16.56 8.18 25.39
N SER A 323 15.41 8.17 24.70
CA SER A 323 14.56 9.36 24.53
C SER A 323 14.05 9.90 25.87
N ILE A 324 13.73 9.03 26.83
CA ILE A 324 13.34 9.45 28.18
C ILE A 324 14.53 10.08 28.92
N LEU A 325 15.71 9.47 28.84
CA LEU A 325 16.93 9.98 29.49
C LEU A 325 17.34 11.31 28.89
N GLN A 326 17.29 11.50 27.58
CA GLN A 326 17.57 12.77 26.92
C GLN A 326 16.69 13.91 27.43
N ARG A 327 15.40 13.67 27.69
CA ARG A 327 14.50 14.69 28.28
C ARG A 327 14.88 15.09 29.71
N LYS A 328 15.54 14.20 30.44
CA LYS A 328 16.00 14.45 31.82
C LYS A 328 17.40 15.07 31.89
N LEU A 329 18.13 15.14 30.78
CA LEU A 329 19.48 15.72 30.76
C LEU A 329 19.56 17.15 31.38
N PRO A 330 18.65 18.10 31.07
CA PRO A 330 18.72 19.44 31.68
C PRO A 330 18.64 19.40 33.21
N GLU A 331 17.78 18.54 33.77
CA GLU A 331 17.66 18.39 35.23
C GLU A 331 18.94 17.77 35.85
N LEU A 332 19.52 16.78 35.16
CA LEU A 332 20.77 16.15 35.61
C LEU A 332 21.92 17.14 35.58
N PHE A 333 22.08 17.94 34.53
CA PHE A 333 23.12 18.96 34.44
C PHE A 333 22.95 20.03 35.53
N ASN A 334 21.73 20.48 35.80
CA ASN A 334 21.47 21.46 36.90
C ASN A 334 21.86 20.88 38.27
N ARG A 335 21.56 19.62 38.55
CA ARG A 335 21.98 18.95 39.80
C ARG A 335 23.51 18.83 39.93
N PHE A 336 24.19 18.49 38.83
CA PHE A 336 25.66 18.44 38.82
C PHE A 336 26.28 19.84 39.05
N ALA A 337 25.75 20.88 38.41
CA ALA A 337 26.23 22.25 38.59
C ALA A 337 26.04 22.74 40.02
N GLN A 338 24.89 22.47 40.66
CA GLN A 338 24.64 22.81 42.08
C GLN A 338 25.57 22.07 43.04
N ASN A 339 25.86 20.79 42.78
CA ASN A 339 26.77 19.99 43.62
C ASN A 339 28.26 20.37 43.44
N ALA A 340 28.65 20.91 42.28
CA ALA A 340 30.00 21.38 41.99
C ALA A 340 30.29 22.76 42.58
N GLY A 341 29.25 23.59 42.78
CA GLY A 341 29.39 24.93 43.39
C GLY A 341 29.40 24.92 44.93
N ASN A 342 29.16 23.76 45.57
CA ASN A 342 29.17 23.58 47.03
C ASN A 342 30.44 22.89 47.54
N LYS A 343 31.50 22.85 46.79
CA LYS A 343 32.86 22.50 47.17
C LYS A 343 33.74 23.72 46.96
#